data_93c084b7fe0741784d3c4e49a74a37fc
#
_entry.id   93c084b7fe0741784d3c4e49a74a37fc
#
_cell.length_a   1.000
_cell.length_b   1.000
_cell.length_c   1.000
_cell.angle_alpha   90.00
_cell.angle_beta   90.00
_cell.angle_gamma   90.00
#
_symmetry.space_group_name_H-M   'P 1'
#
loop_
_entity.id
_entity.type
_entity.pdbx_description
1 polymer ?
#
loop_
_entity_poly.entity_id
_entity_poly.type
_entity_poly.pdbx_seq_one_letter_code
_entity_poly.pdbx_strand_id
1 'polypeptide(L)' 'MRPYPSGMRFFVFMRLIVNGENLEVSNVETLQDLLKELQIEPGRVAVEINVSIVKKSDYSTFKLNEGDRVEIVNFIGGG' A
#
# COMPACT_ATOMS: atom_id res chain seq x y z
N MET A 1 -29.62 4.39 3.35
CA MET A 1 -29.84 4.58 1.92
C MET A 1 -28.62 4.20 1.10
N ARG A 2 -28.84 3.52 0.03
CA ARG A 2 -27.75 3.13 -0.84
C ARG A 2 -27.64 4.08 -2.01
N PRO A 3 -26.50 4.76 -2.15
CA PRO A 3 -26.32 5.66 -3.29
C PRO A 3 -26.16 4.95 -4.63
N TYR A 4 -25.94 3.63 -4.60
CA TYR A 4 -25.67 2.88 -5.82
C TYR A 4 -26.60 1.70 -5.96
N PRO A 5 -26.90 1.28 -7.20
CA PRO A 5 -27.73 0.09 -7.42
C PRO A 5 -27.09 -1.15 -6.84
N SER A 6 -27.94 -2.10 -6.47
CA SER A 6 -27.48 -3.39 -5.99
C SER A 6 -26.62 -4.05 -7.06
N GLY A 7 -25.49 -4.59 -6.66
CA GLY A 7 -24.58 -5.24 -7.57
C GLY A 7 -23.58 -4.33 -8.25
N MET A 8 -23.70 -3.05 -8.07
CA MET A 8 -22.76 -2.12 -8.66
C MET A 8 -21.44 -2.16 -7.93
N ARG A 9 -20.34 -2.26 -8.67
CA ARG A 9 -19.03 -2.24 -8.10
C ARG A 9 -18.49 -0.84 -8.01
N PHE A 10 -17.75 -0.62 -6.96
CA PHE A 10 -17.19 0.65 -6.62
C PHE A 10 -15.69 0.53 -6.62
N PHE A 11 -15.01 1.34 -7.38
CA PHE A 11 -13.55 1.33 -7.38
C PHE A 11 -13.07 2.57 -6.64
N VAL A 12 -12.24 2.35 -5.64
CA VAL A 12 -11.62 3.43 -4.90
C VAL A 12 -10.21 3.56 -5.40
N PHE A 13 -9.88 4.73 -5.92
CA PHE A 13 -8.54 5.00 -6.42
C PHE A 13 -7.79 5.84 -5.41
N MET A 14 -6.51 5.56 -5.30
CA MET A 14 -5.64 6.28 -4.38
C MET A 14 -4.33 6.55 -5.10
N ARG A 15 -3.82 7.77 -4.94
CA ARG A 15 -2.51 8.11 -5.48
C ARG A 15 -1.49 8.08 -4.37
N LEU A 16 -0.37 7.44 -4.66
CA LEU A 16 0.73 7.32 -3.72
C LEU A 16 2.00 7.71 -4.45
N ILE A 17 3.04 8.00 -3.69
CA ILE A 17 4.37 8.21 -4.24
C ILE A 17 5.21 7.05 -3.74
N VAL A 18 5.48 6.09 -4.63
CA VAL A 18 6.18 4.87 -4.25
C VAL A 18 7.59 4.92 -4.83
N ASN A 19 8.59 4.92 -3.95
CA ASN A 19 9.99 5.03 -4.35
C ASN A 19 10.21 6.20 -5.30
N GLY A 20 9.58 7.33 -5.00
CA GLY A 20 9.73 8.54 -5.77
C GLY A 20 8.88 8.67 -7.01
N GLU A 21 8.06 7.68 -7.31
CA GLU A 21 7.23 7.69 -8.52
C GLU A 21 5.75 7.73 -8.15
N ASN A 22 5.01 8.50 -8.91
CA ASN A 22 3.56 8.56 -8.71
C ASN A 22 2.93 7.25 -9.15
N LEU A 23 2.07 6.71 -8.30
CA LEU A 23 1.40 5.46 -8.58
C LEU A 23 -0.06 5.58 -8.19
N GLU A 24 -0.94 5.20 -9.10
CA GLU A 24 -2.36 5.14 -8.79
C GLU A 24 -2.76 3.70 -8.60
N VAL A 25 -3.37 3.40 -7.47
CA VAL A 25 -3.82 2.05 -7.15
C VAL A 25 -5.31 2.07 -6.87
N SER A 26 -5.95 0.93 -7.07
CA SER A 26 -7.38 0.79 -6.82
C SER A 26 -7.61 -0.28 -5.78
N ASN A 27 -8.59 -0.01 -4.91
CA ASN A 27 -9.04 -0.97 -3.90
C ASN A 27 -7.93 -1.42 -2.95
N VAL A 28 -7.01 -0.51 -2.66
CA VAL A 28 -5.93 -0.72 -1.70
C VAL A 28 -6.24 0.13 -0.48
N GLU A 29 -6.28 -0.48 0.69
CA GLU A 29 -6.52 0.23 1.93
C GLU A 29 -5.31 0.22 2.84
N THR A 30 -4.66 -0.91 2.95
CA THR A 30 -3.55 -1.08 3.89
C THR A 30 -2.24 -1.24 3.15
N LEU A 31 -1.15 -1.12 3.90
CA LEU A 31 0.17 -1.37 3.34
C LEU A 31 0.27 -2.80 2.80
N GLN A 32 -0.31 -3.75 3.50
CA GLN A 32 -0.31 -5.13 3.02
C GLN A 32 -1.01 -5.24 1.67
N ASP A 33 -2.14 -4.54 1.50
CA ASP A 33 -2.84 -4.52 0.22
C ASP A 33 -1.94 -3.98 -0.89
N LEU A 34 -1.18 -2.92 -0.60
CA LEU A 34 -0.29 -2.34 -1.59
C LEU A 34 0.80 -3.32 -2.00
N LEU A 35 1.42 -3.98 -1.03
CA LEU A 35 2.48 -4.94 -1.33
C LEU A 35 1.93 -6.09 -2.15
N LYS A 36 0.72 -6.53 -1.85
CA LYS A 36 0.09 -7.59 -2.61
C LYS A 36 -0.17 -7.14 -4.04
N GLU A 37 -0.66 -5.91 -4.20
CA GLU A 37 -0.93 -5.37 -5.53
C GLU A 37 0.35 -5.28 -6.35
N LEU A 38 1.46 -4.92 -5.72
CA LEU A 38 2.75 -4.81 -6.39
C LEU A 38 3.48 -6.16 -6.49
N GLN A 39 2.87 -7.22 -5.97
CA GLN A 39 3.43 -8.57 -5.97
C GLN A 39 4.76 -8.62 -5.24
N ILE A 40 4.82 -7.93 -4.11
CA ILE A 40 6.01 -7.87 -3.27
C ILE A 40 5.79 -8.70 -2.03
N GLU A 41 6.74 -9.58 -1.72
CA GLU A 41 6.71 -10.39 -0.51
C GLU A 41 6.97 -9.50 0.70
N PRO A 42 6.05 -9.41 1.65
CA PRO A 42 6.25 -8.53 2.81
C PRO A 42 7.49 -8.87 3.61
N GLY A 43 7.85 -10.15 3.67
CA GLY A 43 9.00 -10.59 4.45
C GLY A 43 10.34 -10.18 3.86
N ARG A 44 10.35 -9.67 2.65
CA ARG A 44 11.59 -9.36 1.95
C ARG A 44 11.89 -7.88 1.87
N VAL A 45 11.03 -7.05 2.46
CA VAL A 45 11.18 -5.61 2.30
C VAL A 45 11.09 -4.91 3.64
N ALA A 46 11.73 -3.76 3.70
CA ALA A 46 11.50 -2.78 4.75
C ALA A 46 10.71 -1.65 4.12
N VAL A 47 9.78 -1.09 4.86
CA VAL A 47 8.90 -0.05 4.34
C VAL A 47 8.90 1.15 5.26
N GLU A 48 9.04 2.33 4.66
CA GLU A 48 8.83 3.60 5.35
C GLU A 48 7.65 4.29 4.71
N ILE A 49 6.81 4.88 5.53
CA ILE A 49 5.71 5.70 5.03
C ILE A 49 5.84 7.06 5.65
N ASN A 50 5.97 8.07 4.80
CA ASN A 50 6.19 9.46 5.22
C ASN A 50 7.35 9.54 6.20
N VAL A 51 8.46 8.87 5.84
CA VAL A 51 9.73 8.88 6.56
C VAL A 51 9.72 8.06 7.86
N SER A 52 8.62 7.39 8.16
CA SER A 52 8.53 6.57 9.38
C SER A 52 8.54 5.10 9.01
N ILE A 53 9.36 4.34 9.71
CA ILE A 53 9.42 2.89 9.48
C ILE A 53 8.16 2.23 10.01
N VAL A 54 7.60 1.32 9.21
CA VAL A 54 6.43 0.54 9.62
C VAL A 54 6.89 -0.87 9.93
N LYS A 55 6.51 -1.37 11.10
CA LYS A 55 6.86 -2.73 11.49
C LYS A 55 6.06 -3.73 10.67
N LYS A 56 6.69 -4.87 10.37
CA LYS A 56 6.01 -5.91 9.61
C LYS A 56 4.72 -6.35 10.26
N SER A 57 4.70 -6.41 11.57
CA SER A 57 3.50 -6.81 12.30
C SER A 57 2.34 -5.83 12.09
N ASP A 58 2.63 -4.63 11.62
CA ASP A 58 1.61 -3.61 11.40
C ASP A 58 1.17 -3.48 9.93
N TYR A 59 1.79 -4.23 9.03
CA TYR A 59 1.48 -4.08 7.60
C TYR A 59 0.01 -4.30 7.29
N SER A 60 -0.63 -5.24 7.96
CA SER A 60 -2.02 -5.58 7.67
C SER A 60 -3.01 -4.58 8.24
N THR A 61 -2.57 -3.75 9.17
CA THR A 61 -3.46 -2.79 9.81
C THR A 61 -3.11 -1.34 9.49
N PHE A 62 -1.95 -1.10 8.89
CA PHE A 62 -1.53 0.25 8.58
C PHE A 62 -2.29 0.78 7.38
N LYS A 63 -3.13 1.78 7.60
CA LYS A 63 -3.97 2.34 6.54
C LYS A 63 -3.22 3.40 5.77
N LEU A 64 -3.30 3.31 4.45
CA LEU A 64 -2.68 4.28 3.56
C LEU A 64 -3.64 5.41 3.27
N ASN A 65 -3.09 6.58 3.01
CA ASN A 65 -3.86 7.76 2.67
C ASN A 65 -3.36 8.33 1.35
N GLU A 66 -4.24 9.07 0.70
CA GLU A 66 -3.91 9.74 -0.54
C GLU A 66 -2.66 10.59 -0.35
N GLY A 67 -1.72 10.44 -1.26
CA GLY A 67 -0.50 11.24 -1.24
C GLY A 67 0.60 10.73 -0.35
N ASP A 68 0.40 9.60 0.31
CA ASP A 68 1.45 9.03 1.16
C ASP A 68 2.70 8.71 0.34
N ARG A 69 3.85 8.95 0.95
CA ARG A 69 5.14 8.58 0.38
C ARG A 69 5.53 7.24 0.95
N VAL A 70 5.69 6.27 0.07
CA VAL A 70 6.01 4.91 0.44
C VAL A 70 7.38 4.58 -0.12
N GLU A 71 8.32 4.24 0.76
CA GLU A 71 9.65 3.79 0.36
C GLU A 71 9.77 2.33 0.68
N ILE A 72 10.04 1.54 -0.34
CA ILE A 72 10.15 0.09 -0.21
C ILE A 72 11.56 -0.31 -0.57
N VAL A 73 12.25 -0.94 0.37
CA VAL A 73 13.63 -1.37 0.18
C VAL A 73 13.69 -2.88 0.29
N ASN A 74 14.23 -3.54 -0.71
CA ASN A 74 14.42 -4.97 -0.68
C ASN A 74 15.62 -5.33 0.15
N PHE A 75 15.48 -6.39 0.95
CA PHE A 75 16.63 -6.97 1.60
C PHE A 75 17.38 -7.84 0.61
N ILE A 76 18.65 -7.60 0.50
CA ILE A 76 19.50 -8.35 -0.42
C ILE A 76 20.45 -9.20 0.38
N GLY A 77 20.74 -10.39 -0.11
CA GLY A 77 21.75 -11.20 0.50
C GLY A 77 21.27 -12.02 1.66
N GLY A 78 20.07 -12.37 1.66
CA GLY A 78 19.59 -13.37 2.58
C GLY A 78 19.74 -12.99 4.02
N GLY A 79 19.59 -11.79 4.28
CA GLY A 79 19.61 -11.40 5.68
C GLY A 79 18.69 -12.26 6.46
#